data_e811c284e342b8ee452d5bd151cf47d5
#
_entry.id   e811c284e342b8ee452d5bd151cf47d5
#
_cell.length_a   1.000
_cell.length_b   1.000
_cell.length_c   1.000
_cell.angle_alpha   90.00
_cell.angle_beta   90.00
_cell.angle_gamma   90.00
#
_symmetry.space_group_name_H-M   'P 1'
#
loop_
_entity.id
_entity.type
_entity.pdbx_description
1 polymer ?
#
loop_
_entity_poly.entity_id
_entity_poly.type
_entity_poly.pdbx_seq_one_letter_code
_entity_poly.pdbx_strand_id
1 'polypeptide(L)'
;MPESITQFYKRIQSCDLQPDETYSMEKPYFNIFSRQCNFGTVQFGYREFYKITLIIGVGKLYYADKWILVDRPALLFSNPLVPYAWESISEEQKGVFCIFNEQFLQSDEKNGSLANTPLFKVTGDKVFFLDDVQVAKVMDIYKQMQEENQSDYINKSDVLRCYLHLLVHTALKMQDSNQYESHPNASQRITELFIELLDRQFPVDYPNAILSL
;
A
#
# COMPACT_ATOMS: atom_id res chain seq x y z
N MET A 1 1.51 -18.89 3.68
CA MET A 1 2.08 -18.28 2.46
C MET A 1 1.50 -16.88 2.29
N PRO A 2 2.24 -15.90 1.76
CA PRO A 2 1.69 -14.59 1.43
C PRO A 2 0.52 -14.69 0.43
N GLU A 3 -0.47 -13.78 0.55
CA GLU A 3 -1.57 -13.69 -0.42
C GLU A 3 -1.03 -13.17 -1.76
N SER A 4 -1.10 -13.99 -2.79
CA SER A 4 -0.73 -13.57 -4.14
C SER A 4 -1.78 -12.64 -4.77
N ILE A 5 -1.40 -11.91 -5.82
CA ILE A 5 -2.36 -11.08 -6.59
C ILE A 5 -3.51 -11.93 -7.13
N THR A 6 -3.23 -13.14 -7.59
CA THR A 6 -4.29 -14.07 -8.07
C THR A 6 -5.27 -14.46 -6.95
N GLN A 7 -4.78 -14.73 -5.74
CA GLN A 7 -5.63 -15.03 -4.59
C GLN A 7 -6.42 -13.80 -4.15
N PHE A 8 -5.80 -12.63 -4.18
CA PHE A 8 -6.47 -11.36 -3.94
C PHE A 8 -7.64 -11.15 -4.90
N TYR A 9 -7.45 -11.36 -6.21
CA TYR A 9 -8.53 -11.25 -7.20
C TYR A 9 -9.68 -12.22 -6.91
N LYS A 10 -9.39 -13.48 -6.61
CA LYS A 10 -10.42 -14.48 -6.24
C LYS A 10 -11.24 -14.02 -5.04
N ARG A 11 -10.61 -13.38 -4.06
CA ARG A 11 -11.29 -12.87 -2.87
C ARG A 11 -12.19 -11.67 -3.16
N ILE A 12 -11.81 -10.78 -4.09
CA ILE A 12 -12.57 -9.58 -4.44
C ILE A 12 -13.56 -9.79 -5.59
N GLN A 13 -13.58 -10.96 -6.23
CA GLN A 13 -14.55 -11.29 -7.31
C GLN A 13 -16.01 -11.13 -6.86
N SER A 14 -16.31 -11.32 -5.58
CA SER A 14 -17.64 -11.08 -5.02
C SER A 14 -18.11 -9.61 -5.12
N CYS A 15 -17.24 -8.70 -5.56
CA CYS A 15 -17.49 -7.28 -5.70
C CYS A 15 -17.50 -6.81 -7.16
N ASP A 16 -17.77 -7.70 -8.12
CA ASP A 16 -17.79 -7.42 -9.59
C ASP A 16 -16.48 -6.84 -10.16
N LEU A 17 -15.36 -7.03 -9.44
CA LEU A 17 -14.06 -6.58 -9.90
C LEU A 17 -13.43 -7.66 -10.79
N GLN A 18 -13.30 -7.37 -12.08
CA GLN A 18 -12.72 -8.30 -13.06
C GLN A 18 -11.21 -8.46 -12.80
N PRO A 19 -10.70 -9.69 -12.73
CA PRO A 19 -9.26 -9.92 -12.67
C PRO A 19 -8.60 -9.54 -14.00
N ASP A 20 -7.42 -8.95 -13.90
CA ASP A 20 -6.54 -8.81 -15.07
C ASP A 20 -5.86 -10.16 -15.32
N GLU A 21 -6.26 -10.84 -16.40
CA GLU A 21 -5.74 -12.16 -16.79
C GLU A 21 -4.26 -12.10 -17.20
N THR A 22 -3.69 -10.92 -17.37
CA THR A 22 -2.31 -10.74 -17.85
C THR A 22 -1.27 -10.67 -16.72
N TYR A 23 -1.68 -10.88 -15.46
CA TYR A 23 -0.75 -10.81 -14.34
C TYR A 23 0.37 -11.85 -14.43
N SER A 24 1.62 -11.37 -14.34
CA SER A 24 2.82 -12.17 -14.16
C SER A 24 3.69 -11.54 -13.08
N MET A 25 4.25 -12.33 -12.18
CA MET A 25 5.16 -11.84 -11.12
C MET A 25 6.44 -11.22 -11.68
N GLU A 26 6.84 -11.59 -12.90
CA GLU A 26 8.07 -11.13 -13.53
C GLU A 26 7.91 -9.81 -14.31
N LYS A 27 6.69 -9.31 -14.44
CA LYS A 27 6.38 -8.08 -15.17
C LYS A 27 5.91 -6.97 -14.23
N PRO A 28 6.19 -5.69 -14.56
CA PRO A 28 5.60 -4.57 -13.85
C PRO A 28 4.07 -4.68 -13.83
N TYR A 29 3.49 -4.63 -12.65
CA TYR A 29 2.06 -4.75 -12.45
C TYR A 29 1.50 -3.59 -11.62
N PHE A 30 0.43 -2.99 -12.11
CA PHE A 30 -0.34 -1.95 -11.44
C PHE A 30 -1.82 -2.12 -11.77
N ASN A 31 -2.69 -1.99 -10.78
CA ASN A 31 -4.12 -1.86 -11.02
C ASN A 31 -4.79 -1.02 -9.91
N ILE A 32 -5.99 -0.50 -10.22
CA ILE A 32 -6.74 0.42 -9.36
C ILE A 32 -8.19 -0.01 -9.29
N PHE A 33 -8.81 0.11 -8.10
CA PHE A 33 -10.14 -0.39 -7.81
C PHE A 33 -10.93 0.60 -6.98
N SER A 34 -12.21 0.78 -7.32
CA SER A 34 -13.17 1.45 -6.44
C SER A 34 -13.56 0.51 -5.30
N ARG A 35 -13.61 1.05 -4.08
CA ARG A 35 -14.08 0.35 -2.90
C ARG A 35 -15.54 0.76 -2.66
N GLN A 36 -16.47 -0.05 -3.14
CA GLN A 36 -17.92 0.20 -3.02
C GLN A 36 -18.66 -0.88 -2.24
N CYS A 37 -17.94 -1.91 -1.79
CA CYS A 37 -18.53 -3.01 -1.03
C CYS A 37 -17.77 -3.24 0.27
N ASN A 38 -18.46 -3.83 1.23
CA ASN A 38 -17.83 -4.30 2.44
C ASN A 38 -17.04 -5.57 2.11
N PHE A 39 -15.71 -5.46 2.00
CA PHE A 39 -14.84 -6.62 1.81
C PHE A 39 -14.79 -7.54 3.04
N GLY A 40 -15.62 -7.28 4.05
CA GLY A 40 -15.60 -8.02 5.31
C GLY A 40 -14.28 -7.84 6.06
N THR A 41 -13.97 -8.82 6.88
CA THR A 41 -12.70 -8.88 7.61
C THR A 41 -11.61 -9.45 6.71
N VAL A 42 -10.55 -8.67 6.48
CA VAL A 42 -9.34 -9.13 5.83
C VAL A 42 -8.47 -9.80 6.88
N GLN A 43 -8.24 -11.10 6.71
CA GLN A 43 -7.46 -11.89 7.67
C GLN A 43 -6.01 -11.41 7.76
N PHE A 44 -5.44 -11.55 8.96
CA PHE A 44 -4.05 -11.20 9.22
C PHE A 44 -3.11 -12.06 8.38
N GLY A 45 -2.20 -11.40 7.66
CA GLY A 45 -1.24 -12.10 6.80
C GLY A 45 -0.42 -11.15 5.91
N TYR A 46 0.59 -11.72 5.29
CA TYR A 46 1.44 -11.04 4.31
C TYR A 46 0.76 -10.98 2.93
N ARG A 47 1.19 -10.02 2.10
CA ARG A 47 0.79 -9.85 0.69
C ARG A 47 2.04 -9.80 -0.19
N GLU A 48 1.95 -10.29 -1.40
CA GLU A 48 3.05 -10.22 -2.38
C GLU A 48 3.08 -8.89 -3.16
N PHE A 49 2.28 -7.90 -2.72
CA PHE A 49 2.10 -6.64 -3.43
C PHE A 49 2.01 -5.46 -2.47
N TYR A 50 2.38 -4.31 -2.97
CA TYR A 50 2.13 -3.02 -2.32
C TYR A 50 0.68 -2.61 -2.53
N LYS A 51 0.14 -1.87 -1.57
CA LYS A 51 -1.22 -1.34 -1.65
C LYS A 51 -1.29 0.04 -1.00
N ILE A 52 -1.93 0.98 -1.69
CA ILE A 52 -2.31 2.27 -1.12
C ILE A 52 -3.83 2.34 -1.16
N THR A 53 -4.46 2.62 -0.03
CA THR A 53 -5.92 2.62 0.09
C THR A 53 -6.41 3.91 0.71
N LEU A 54 -7.28 4.65 0.03
CA LEU A 54 -8.15 5.63 0.65
C LEU A 54 -9.37 4.90 1.22
N ILE A 55 -9.57 5.00 2.52
CA ILE A 55 -10.73 4.45 3.24
C ILE A 55 -11.61 5.59 3.71
N ILE A 56 -12.91 5.48 3.38
CA ILE A 56 -13.98 6.31 3.90
C ILE A 56 -14.98 5.34 4.56
N GLY A 57 -14.90 5.24 5.87
CA GLY A 57 -15.64 4.28 6.70
C GLY A 57 -14.91 4.02 8.01
N VAL A 58 -15.53 3.32 8.93
CA VAL A 58 -14.96 3.01 10.24
C VAL A 58 -14.48 1.56 10.28
N GLY A 59 -13.28 1.35 10.82
CA GLY A 59 -12.70 0.02 10.96
C GLY A 59 -11.46 -0.01 11.84
N LYS A 60 -10.92 -1.21 12.04
CA LYS A 60 -9.66 -1.42 12.74
C LYS A 60 -8.62 -1.97 11.79
N LEU A 61 -7.48 -1.32 11.75
CA LEU A 61 -6.28 -1.83 11.11
C LEU A 61 -5.42 -2.53 12.16
N TYR A 62 -5.21 -3.83 12.00
CA TYR A 62 -4.22 -4.59 12.77
C TYR A 62 -2.94 -4.61 11.96
N TYR A 63 -1.85 -4.16 12.56
CA TYR A 63 -0.58 -3.99 11.90
C TYR A 63 0.56 -4.40 12.84
N ALA A 64 1.29 -5.45 12.47
CA ALA A 64 2.26 -6.08 13.36
C ALA A 64 1.62 -6.48 14.71
N ASP A 65 2.06 -5.87 15.81
CA ASP A 65 1.59 -6.11 17.18
C ASP A 65 0.59 -5.07 17.70
N LYS A 66 0.16 -4.15 16.83
CA LYS A 66 -0.70 -3.01 17.18
C LYS A 66 -2.00 -3.05 16.40
N TRP A 67 -2.96 -2.29 16.90
CA TRP A 67 -4.16 -1.95 16.15
C TRP A 67 -4.40 -0.44 16.20
N ILE A 68 -4.97 0.07 15.13
CA ILE A 68 -5.32 1.48 14.98
C ILE A 68 -6.80 1.56 14.63
N LEU A 69 -7.55 2.33 15.40
CA LEU A 69 -8.94 2.66 15.05
C LEU A 69 -8.92 3.70 13.93
N VAL A 70 -9.53 3.36 12.82
CA VAL A 70 -9.77 4.28 11.71
C VAL A 70 -11.23 4.71 11.80
N ASP A 71 -11.49 5.88 12.37
CA ASP A 71 -12.81 6.43 12.66
C ASP A 71 -13.21 7.58 11.73
N ARG A 72 -12.32 7.96 10.82
CA ARG A 72 -12.48 9.04 9.83
C ARG A 72 -11.71 8.70 8.56
N PRO A 73 -11.90 9.45 7.44
CA PRO A 73 -11.17 9.17 6.22
C PRO A 73 -9.67 9.05 6.43
N ALA A 74 -9.06 8.02 5.87
CA ALA A 74 -7.64 7.75 6.03
C ALA A 74 -7.01 7.18 4.76
N LEU A 75 -5.74 7.53 4.52
CA LEU A 75 -4.89 6.93 3.51
C LEU A 75 -3.98 5.90 4.18
N LEU A 76 -4.07 4.66 3.72
CA LEU A 76 -3.32 3.52 4.28
C LEU A 76 -2.27 3.05 3.30
N PHE A 77 -1.05 2.83 3.80
CA PHE A 77 0.06 2.27 3.04
C PHE A 77 0.40 0.88 3.56
N SER A 78 0.49 -0.10 2.68
CA SER A 78 0.93 -1.45 3.03
C SER A 78 1.99 -1.93 2.06
N ASN A 79 2.96 -2.68 2.59
CA ASN A 79 4.04 -3.30 1.86
C ASN A 79 4.01 -4.84 2.05
N PRO A 80 4.73 -5.60 1.22
CA PRO A 80 4.79 -7.06 1.32
C PRO A 80 5.43 -7.58 2.61
N LEU A 81 6.29 -6.80 3.26
CA LEU A 81 7.13 -7.24 4.38
C LEU A 81 6.38 -7.23 5.72
N VAL A 82 5.27 -6.50 5.83
CA VAL A 82 4.54 -6.36 7.08
C VAL A 82 3.14 -6.94 6.97
N PRO A 83 2.80 -7.93 7.80
CA PRO A 83 1.46 -8.51 7.80
C PRO A 83 0.46 -7.52 8.41
N TYR A 84 -0.74 -7.49 7.85
CA TYR A 84 -1.83 -6.69 8.38
C TYR A 84 -3.17 -7.40 8.26
N ALA A 85 -4.13 -6.95 9.06
CA ALA A 85 -5.54 -7.30 8.92
C ALA A 85 -6.40 -6.04 8.93
N TRP A 86 -7.59 -6.13 8.37
CA TRP A 86 -8.61 -5.09 8.42
C TRP A 86 -9.93 -5.67 8.90
N GLU A 87 -10.51 -5.03 9.90
CA GLU A 87 -11.84 -5.33 10.42
C GLU A 87 -12.77 -4.15 10.13
N SER A 88 -13.77 -4.35 9.28
CA SER A 88 -14.79 -3.34 9.01
C SER A 88 -15.75 -3.24 10.17
N ILE A 89 -15.97 -2.02 10.70
CA ILE A 89 -16.93 -1.74 11.76
C ILE A 89 -18.20 -1.13 11.15
N SER A 90 -18.07 -0.13 10.26
CA SER A 90 -19.22 0.43 9.57
C SER A 90 -19.71 -0.49 8.46
N GLU A 91 -21.02 -0.51 8.23
CA GLU A 91 -21.65 -1.26 7.13
C GLU A 91 -21.19 -0.74 5.78
N GLU A 92 -21.12 0.60 5.63
CA GLU A 92 -20.59 1.22 4.42
C GLU A 92 -19.08 1.42 4.51
N GLN A 93 -18.40 0.93 3.49
CA GLN A 93 -16.98 1.08 3.28
C GLN A 93 -16.76 1.62 1.86
N LYS A 94 -16.40 2.90 1.74
CA LYS A 94 -16.14 3.57 0.47
C LYS A 94 -14.67 3.91 0.31
N GLY A 95 -14.28 4.27 -0.89
CA GLY A 95 -12.94 4.75 -1.21
C GLY A 95 -12.39 4.16 -2.50
N VAL A 96 -11.09 4.15 -2.59
CA VAL A 96 -10.35 3.66 -3.76
C VAL A 96 -9.00 3.11 -3.31
N PHE A 97 -8.48 2.14 -4.02
CA PHE A 97 -7.14 1.63 -3.75
C PHE A 97 -6.44 1.22 -5.03
N CYS A 98 -5.12 1.27 -5.02
CA CYS A 98 -4.28 0.67 -6.03
C CYS A 98 -3.39 -0.41 -5.44
N ILE A 99 -3.07 -1.41 -6.26
CA ILE A 99 -2.09 -2.45 -5.96
C ILE A 99 -1.02 -2.46 -7.04
N PHE A 100 0.21 -2.75 -6.65
CA PHE A 100 1.33 -2.83 -7.57
C PHE A 100 2.44 -3.70 -6.98
N ASN A 101 3.26 -4.26 -7.86
CA ASN A 101 4.40 -5.08 -7.46
C ASN A 101 5.71 -4.25 -7.42
N GLU A 102 6.76 -4.87 -6.93
CA GLU A 102 8.06 -4.22 -6.81
C GLU A 102 8.65 -3.87 -8.18
N GLN A 103 8.46 -4.70 -9.20
CA GLN A 103 8.93 -4.44 -10.56
C GLN A 103 8.33 -3.16 -11.14
N PHE A 104 7.09 -2.84 -10.77
CA PHE A 104 6.47 -1.57 -11.17
C PHE A 104 7.17 -0.37 -10.52
N LEU A 105 7.67 -0.51 -9.30
CA LEU A 105 8.40 0.54 -8.59
C LEU A 105 9.84 0.73 -9.09
N GLN A 106 10.50 -0.37 -9.48
CA GLN A 106 11.92 -0.37 -9.82
C GLN A 106 12.24 0.17 -11.22
N SER A 107 11.26 0.22 -12.12
CA SER A 107 11.50 0.65 -13.50
C SER A 107 11.86 2.14 -13.66
N ASP A 108 11.97 2.88 -12.56
CA ASP A 108 12.39 4.29 -12.56
C ASP A 108 13.70 4.50 -11.77
N GLU A 109 14.81 3.99 -12.33
CA GLU A 109 16.15 4.11 -11.71
C GLU A 109 16.63 5.56 -11.51
N LYS A 110 16.03 6.53 -12.21
CA LYS A 110 16.49 7.92 -12.22
C LYS A 110 15.98 8.77 -11.06
N ASN A 111 14.82 8.44 -10.48
CA ASN A 111 14.14 9.29 -9.48
C ASN A 111 14.17 8.72 -8.04
N GLY A 112 14.93 7.66 -7.80
CA GLY A 112 14.92 6.96 -6.51
C GLY A 112 13.69 6.05 -6.37
N SER A 113 13.91 4.81 -5.97
CA SER A 113 12.82 3.86 -5.84
C SER A 113 11.80 4.31 -4.79
N LEU A 114 10.52 4.37 -5.15
CA LEU A 114 9.40 4.60 -4.22
C LEU A 114 9.41 3.61 -3.05
N ALA A 115 9.92 2.39 -3.26
CA ALA A 115 10.09 1.39 -2.21
C ALA A 115 10.96 1.88 -1.05
N ASN A 116 11.90 2.80 -1.30
CA ASN A 116 12.77 3.39 -0.29
C ASN A 116 12.14 4.54 0.49
N THR A 117 10.92 4.95 0.15
CA THR A 117 10.23 6.01 0.88
C THR A 117 9.84 5.54 2.29
N PRO A 118 9.81 6.44 3.28
CA PRO A 118 9.41 6.08 4.65
C PRO A 118 8.06 5.36 4.73
N LEU A 119 7.13 5.67 3.80
CA LEU A 119 5.77 5.10 3.79
C LEU A 119 5.74 3.59 3.49
N PHE A 120 6.73 3.08 2.75
CA PHE A 120 6.85 1.65 2.44
C PHE A 120 7.90 0.94 3.29
N LYS A 121 8.68 1.65 4.11
CA LYS A 121 9.57 1.00 5.09
C LYS A 121 8.77 0.29 6.17
N VAL A 122 9.35 -0.74 6.76
CA VAL A 122 8.72 -1.52 7.84
C VAL A 122 8.35 -0.64 9.04
N THR A 123 9.20 0.33 9.37
CA THR A 123 9.10 1.20 10.55
C THR A 123 8.27 2.47 10.35
N GLY A 124 7.86 2.79 9.11
CA GLY A 124 7.15 4.04 8.83
C GLY A 124 5.67 4.02 9.22
N ASP A 125 5.09 5.21 9.42
CA ASP A 125 3.65 5.36 9.63
C ASP A 125 2.88 4.83 8.42
N LYS A 126 1.80 4.11 8.70
CA LYS A 126 0.98 3.43 7.68
C LYS A 126 -0.40 4.05 7.51
N VAL A 127 -0.82 4.91 8.43
CA VAL A 127 -2.15 5.51 8.47
C VAL A 127 -2.02 7.02 8.52
N PHE A 128 -2.64 7.70 7.57
CA PHE A 128 -2.71 9.16 7.49
C PHE A 128 -4.17 9.55 7.50
N PHE A 129 -4.63 10.17 8.58
CA PHE A 129 -5.99 10.69 8.67
C PHE A 129 -6.12 11.96 7.84
N LEU A 130 -7.24 12.07 7.13
CA LEU A 130 -7.47 13.12 6.15
C LEU A 130 -8.65 13.98 6.56
N ASP A 131 -8.54 15.29 6.35
CA ASP A 131 -9.67 16.20 6.30
C ASP A 131 -10.37 16.16 4.93
N ASP A 132 -11.50 16.85 4.80
CA ASP A 132 -12.31 16.83 3.58
C ASP A 132 -11.55 17.39 2.36
N VAL A 133 -10.70 18.40 2.54
CA VAL A 133 -9.89 18.99 1.47
C VAL A 133 -8.83 17.99 0.99
N GLN A 134 -8.20 17.30 1.93
CA GLN A 134 -7.21 16.26 1.66
C GLN A 134 -7.85 15.06 0.97
N VAL A 135 -9.04 14.64 1.42
CA VAL A 135 -9.83 13.58 0.75
C VAL A 135 -10.10 13.94 -0.70
N ALA A 136 -10.61 15.16 -0.95
CA ALA A 136 -10.90 15.61 -2.31
C ALA A 136 -9.64 15.58 -3.20
N LYS A 137 -8.51 16.05 -2.69
CA LYS A 137 -7.23 16.03 -3.41
C LYS A 137 -6.75 14.61 -3.71
N VAL A 138 -6.83 13.70 -2.76
CA VAL A 138 -6.44 12.30 -2.94
C VAL A 138 -7.38 11.61 -3.94
N MET A 139 -8.68 11.87 -3.86
CA MET A 139 -9.66 11.34 -4.82
C MET A 139 -9.40 11.82 -6.25
N ASP A 140 -9.00 13.09 -6.42
CA ASP A 140 -8.66 13.62 -7.76
C ASP A 140 -7.44 12.90 -8.35
N ILE A 141 -6.39 12.67 -7.57
CA ILE A 141 -5.23 11.89 -8.00
C ILE A 141 -5.66 10.48 -8.43
N TYR A 142 -6.47 9.81 -7.63
CA TYR A 142 -6.95 8.47 -7.96
C TYR A 142 -7.83 8.44 -9.22
N LYS A 143 -8.66 9.47 -9.43
CA LYS A 143 -9.46 9.61 -10.65
C LYS A 143 -8.57 9.70 -11.88
N GLN A 144 -7.55 10.55 -11.85
CA GLN A 144 -6.59 10.67 -12.96
C GLN A 144 -5.81 9.37 -13.19
N MET A 145 -5.41 8.65 -12.12
CA MET A 145 -4.80 7.33 -12.24
C MET A 145 -5.76 6.32 -12.90
N GLN A 146 -7.05 6.38 -12.60
CA GLN A 146 -8.07 5.50 -13.18
C GLN A 146 -8.25 5.75 -14.68
N GLU A 147 -8.35 7.02 -15.07
CA GLU A 147 -8.44 7.45 -16.46
C GLU A 147 -7.20 6.99 -17.26
N GLU A 148 -6.00 7.20 -16.69
CA GLU A 148 -4.76 6.78 -17.32
C GLU A 148 -4.63 5.25 -17.42
N ASN A 149 -5.02 4.51 -16.38
CA ASN A 149 -4.96 3.05 -16.39
C ASN A 149 -5.83 2.42 -17.50
N GLN A 150 -6.91 3.09 -17.89
CA GLN A 150 -7.80 2.68 -18.97
C GLN A 150 -7.37 3.21 -20.35
N SER A 151 -6.36 4.08 -20.42
CA SER A 151 -5.88 4.65 -21.68
C SER A 151 -5.10 3.64 -22.52
N ASP A 152 -5.07 3.88 -23.84
CA ASP A 152 -4.27 3.11 -24.78
C ASP A 152 -2.86 3.69 -24.97
N TYR A 153 -2.46 4.64 -24.11
CA TYR A 153 -1.16 5.27 -24.20
C TYR A 153 -0.03 4.28 -23.92
N ILE A 154 0.94 4.18 -24.83
CA ILE A 154 2.02 3.17 -24.78
C ILE A 154 2.89 3.31 -23.51
N ASN A 155 3.08 4.55 -23.02
CA ASN A 155 3.88 4.83 -21.83
C ASN A 155 3.00 5.11 -20.58
N LYS A 156 1.77 4.62 -20.55
CA LYS A 156 0.87 4.83 -19.38
C LYS A 156 1.47 4.40 -18.06
N SER A 157 2.32 3.38 -18.05
CA SER A 157 3.01 2.94 -16.84
C SER A 157 3.92 4.01 -16.24
N ASP A 158 4.54 4.85 -17.07
CA ASP A 158 5.38 5.96 -16.62
C ASP A 158 4.52 7.06 -16.00
N VAL A 159 3.39 7.38 -16.62
CA VAL A 159 2.42 8.35 -16.10
C VAL A 159 1.83 7.86 -14.77
N LEU A 160 1.46 6.59 -14.66
CA LEU A 160 0.95 6.00 -13.42
C LEU A 160 1.99 6.05 -12.30
N ARG A 161 3.29 5.85 -12.59
CA ARG A 161 4.36 6.05 -11.62
C ARG A 161 4.46 7.50 -11.16
N CYS A 162 4.33 8.47 -12.05
CA CYS A 162 4.30 9.90 -11.68
C CYS A 162 3.14 10.20 -10.71
N TYR A 163 1.95 9.65 -10.96
CA TYR A 163 0.82 9.79 -10.04
C TYR A 163 1.07 9.09 -8.69
N LEU A 164 1.71 7.92 -8.67
CA LEU A 164 2.11 7.27 -7.42
C LEU A 164 3.08 8.15 -6.62
N HIS A 165 4.09 8.73 -7.27
CA HIS A 165 5.00 9.70 -6.63
C HIS A 165 4.22 10.88 -6.07
N LEU A 166 3.29 11.45 -6.84
CA LEU A 166 2.45 12.56 -6.39
C LEU A 166 1.63 12.17 -5.16
N LEU A 167 1.02 10.99 -5.15
CA LEU A 167 0.21 10.48 -4.03
C LEU A 167 1.08 10.29 -2.77
N VAL A 168 2.24 9.68 -2.91
CA VAL A 168 3.20 9.45 -1.82
C VAL A 168 3.67 10.79 -1.23
N HIS A 169 4.12 11.73 -2.07
CA HIS A 169 4.56 13.04 -1.59
C HIS A 169 3.42 13.90 -1.02
N THR A 170 2.21 13.71 -1.52
CA THR A 170 1.01 14.34 -0.93
C THR A 170 0.80 13.82 0.50
N ALA A 171 0.89 12.51 0.71
CA ALA A 171 0.79 11.91 2.06
C ALA A 171 1.92 12.36 2.99
N LEU A 172 3.17 12.38 2.52
CA LEU A 172 4.32 12.85 3.30
C LEU A 172 4.16 14.30 3.77
N LYS A 173 3.60 15.19 2.93
CA LYS A 173 3.30 16.58 3.33
C LYS A 173 2.19 16.70 4.38
N MET A 174 1.32 15.69 4.47
CA MET A 174 0.24 15.64 5.47
C MET A 174 0.74 15.11 6.81
N GLN A 175 1.91 14.46 6.86
CA GLN A 175 2.48 13.85 8.07
C GLN A 175 2.79 14.89 9.15
N ASP A 176 3.24 16.09 8.79
CA ASP A 176 3.56 17.15 9.74
C ASP A 176 2.36 17.64 10.56
N SER A 177 1.13 17.36 10.09
CA SER A 177 -0.13 17.76 10.76
C SER A 177 -0.67 16.68 11.72
N ASN A 178 -0.17 15.46 11.65
CA ASN A 178 -0.68 14.29 12.38
C ASN A 178 0.42 13.67 13.26
N GLN A 179 1.06 14.45 14.13
CA GLN A 179 1.94 13.89 15.14
C GLN A 179 1.10 13.03 16.11
N TYR A 180 0.98 11.74 15.81
CA TYR A 180 0.69 10.77 16.83
C TYR A 180 1.91 10.69 17.75
N GLU A 181 1.76 11.06 19.01
CA GLU A 181 2.70 10.71 20.05
C GLU A 181 2.67 9.18 20.25
N SER A 182 3.21 8.43 19.30
CA SER A 182 3.59 7.07 19.58
C SER A 182 4.92 7.13 20.31
N HIS A 183 4.90 7.00 21.61
CA HIS A 183 6.11 6.75 22.37
C HIS A 183 6.54 5.30 22.12
N PRO A 184 7.55 5.04 21.26
CA PRO A 184 8.03 3.68 21.06
C PRO A 184 8.63 3.23 22.40
N ASN A 185 8.14 2.12 22.93
CA ASN A 185 8.77 1.52 24.09
C ASN A 185 10.19 1.01 23.72
N ALA A 186 11.03 0.70 24.70
CA ALA A 186 12.39 0.25 24.46
C ALA A 186 12.46 -1.00 23.56
N SER A 187 11.49 -1.90 23.68
CA SER A 187 11.36 -3.11 22.85
C SER A 187 11.09 -2.77 21.38
N GLN A 188 10.25 -1.77 21.11
CA GLN A 188 9.99 -1.30 19.75
C GLN A 188 11.23 -0.71 19.10
N ARG A 189 11.98 0.14 19.80
CA ARG A 189 13.23 0.69 19.27
C ARG A 189 14.26 -0.37 18.95
N ILE A 190 14.37 -1.42 19.79
CA ILE A 190 15.27 -2.55 19.54
C ILE A 190 14.81 -3.33 18.31
N THR A 191 13.53 -3.59 18.17
CA THR A 191 12.96 -4.29 17.00
C THR A 191 13.15 -3.48 15.71
N GLU A 192 12.93 -2.17 15.75
CA GLU A 192 13.15 -1.27 14.61
C GLU A 192 14.62 -1.26 14.19
N LEU A 193 15.54 -1.10 15.14
CA LEU A 193 16.98 -1.17 14.87
C LEU A 193 17.43 -2.54 14.34
N PHE A 194 16.85 -3.61 14.84
CA PHE A 194 17.16 -4.96 14.38
C PHE A 194 16.69 -5.17 12.93
N ILE A 195 15.47 -4.74 12.60
CA ILE A 195 14.93 -4.82 11.24
C ILE A 195 15.76 -3.95 10.29
N GLU A 196 16.10 -2.72 10.70
CA GLU A 196 16.94 -1.82 9.91
C GLU A 196 18.35 -2.41 9.65
N LEU A 197 18.93 -3.09 10.65
CA LEU A 197 20.19 -3.81 10.50
C LEU A 197 20.05 -5.01 9.55
N LEU A 198 18.95 -5.75 9.62
CA LEU A 198 18.67 -6.85 8.69
C LEU A 198 18.52 -6.36 7.26
N ASP A 199 17.74 -5.31 7.02
CA ASP A 199 17.55 -4.71 5.70
C ASP A 199 18.89 -4.20 5.12
N ARG A 200 19.77 -3.69 5.99
CA ARG A 200 21.09 -3.20 5.58
C ARG A 200 22.08 -4.34 5.30
N GLN A 201 22.02 -5.44 6.05
CA GLN A 201 22.94 -6.57 5.89
C GLN A 201 22.46 -7.58 4.85
N PHE A 202 21.15 -7.70 4.69
CA PHE A 202 20.49 -8.58 3.73
C PHE A 202 19.51 -7.76 2.91
N PRO A 203 20.00 -6.83 2.06
CA PRO A 203 19.11 -6.17 1.12
C PRO A 203 18.41 -7.28 0.34
N VAL A 204 17.07 -7.24 0.30
CA VAL A 204 16.24 -8.21 -0.43
C VAL A 204 16.40 -7.91 -1.93
N ASP A 205 17.65 -8.03 -2.39
CA ASP A 205 18.02 -7.99 -3.78
C ASP A 205 18.09 -9.42 -4.30
N TYR A 206 17.01 -9.80 -5.01
CA TYR A 206 16.87 -10.91 -5.96
C TYR A 206 16.82 -12.36 -5.44
N PRO A 207 15.90 -13.15 -6.02
CA PRO A 207 15.72 -14.58 -5.74
C PRO A 207 16.86 -15.48 -6.26
N ASN A 208 18.02 -14.93 -6.64
CA ASN A 208 19.16 -15.68 -7.20
C ASN A 208 20.46 -15.63 -6.39
N ALA A 209 20.47 -15.05 -5.20
CA ALA A 209 21.62 -15.20 -4.31
C ALA A 209 21.54 -16.57 -3.61
N ILE A 210 22.08 -17.60 -4.26
CA ILE A 210 22.42 -18.87 -3.60
C ILE A 210 23.40 -18.52 -2.48
N LEU A 211 22.98 -18.68 -1.22
CA LEU A 211 23.87 -18.68 -0.08
C LEU A 211 24.88 -19.83 -0.28
N SER A 212 26.06 -19.52 -0.78
CA SER A 212 27.20 -20.45 -0.70
C SER A 212 27.65 -20.50 0.76
N LEU A 213 27.48 -21.65 1.37
CA LEU A 213 28.09 -22.04 2.63
C LEU A 213 29.61 -22.04 2.53
#